data_fd3dbcbc5e39e2a521f61570ef1968c2
#
_entry.id   fd3dbcbc5e39e2a521f61570ef1968c2
#
_cell.length_a   1.000
_cell.length_b   1.000
_cell.length_c   1.000
_cell.angle_alpha   90.00
_cell.angle_beta   90.00
_cell.angle_gamma   90.00
#
_symmetry.space_group_name_H-M   'P 1'
#
loop_
_entity.id
_entity.type
_entity.pdbx_description
1 polymer ?
#
loop_
_entity_poly.entity_id
_entity_poly.type
_entity_poly.pdbx_seq_one_letter_code
_entity_poly.pdbx_strand_id
1 'polypeptide(L)'
;MCNTNNVGYRWICNTCTNRDKIKVYEGETSRSARLRGIEHLNALKGRRNDSFLFKHKITEHKDEEMEVKMEITGTFKDALSRQADEAVRIKSRSNTELLNSKSEFNHPPIARIVVEKKLKFNNFPRAQLSPGF
;
A
#
# COMPACT_ATOMS: atom_id res chain seq x y z
N MET A 1 -10.74 -14.82 -6.62
CA MET A 1 -9.64 -13.95 -6.23
C MET A 1 -8.45 -14.21 -7.12
N CYS A 2 -7.72 -13.18 -7.34
CA CYS A 2 -6.68 -13.18 -8.33
C CYS A 2 -5.41 -13.89 -7.88
N ASN A 3 -4.88 -14.76 -8.76
CA ASN A 3 -3.58 -15.40 -8.54
C ASN A 3 -2.46 -14.62 -9.22
N THR A 4 -2.73 -13.40 -9.64
CA THR A 4 -1.74 -12.57 -10.32
C THR A 4 -0.60 -12.21 -9.37
N ASN A 5 0.63 -12.36 -9.88
CA ASN A 5 1.84 -12.03 -9.13
C ASN A 5 2.32 -10.63 -9.53
N ASN A 6 3.27 -10.11 -8.76
CA ASN A 6 3.90 -8.82 -9.02
C ASN A 6 2.88 -7.72 -9.12
N VAL A 7 2.17 -7.48 -8.04
CA VAL A 7 1.06 -6.53 -8.02
C VAL A 7 1.29 -5.45 -6.97
N GLY A 8 0.69 -4.28 -7.25
CA GLY A 8 0.40 -3.30 -6.22
C GLY A 8 -1.00 -3.59 -5.70
N TYR A 9 -1.23 -3.31 -4.45
CA TYR A 9 -2.56 -3.53 -3.87
C TYR A 9 -2.86 -2.47 -2.82
N ARG A 10 -4.14 -2.38 -2.49
CA ARG A 10 -4.62 -1.42 -1.50
C ARG A 10 -5.66 -2.09 -0.62
N TRP A 11 -5.50 -1.93 0.68
CA TRP A 11 -6.54 -2.30 1.63
C TRP A 11 -7.35 -1.06 2.00
N ILE A 12 -8.66 -1.20 2.00
CA ILE A 12 -9.58 -0.10 2.31
C ILE A 12 -10.45 -0.54 3.46
N CYS A 13 -10.58 0.33 4.47
CA CYS A 13 -11.51 0.08 5.56
C CYS A 13 -12.89 0.56 5.15
N ASN A 14 -13.77 -0.36 4.82
CA ASN A 14 -15.13 -0.01 4.42
C ASN A 14 -15.93 0.59 5.57
N THR A 15 -15.65 0.17 6.79
CA THR A 15 -16.32 0.73 7.97
C THR A 15 -16.04 2.23 8.09
N CYS A 16 -14.78 2.62 7.86
CA CYS A 16 -14.42 4.03 7.87
C CYS A 16 -15.06 4.77 6.69
N THR A 17 -15.08 4.15 5.51
CA THR A 17 -15.72 4.76 4.34
C THR A 17 -17.19 5.06 4.61
N ASN A 18 -17.88 4.18 5.30
CA ASN A 18 -19.28 4.39 5.65
C ASN A 18 -19.46 5.51 6.66
N ARG A 19 -18.40 5.96 7.28
CA ARG A 19 -18.40 7.07 8.23
C ARG A 19 -17.72 8.31 7.63
N ASP A 20 -17.62 8.35 6.31
CA ASP A 20 -17.03 9.46 5.57
C ASP A 20 -15.55 9.69 5.90
N LYS A 21 -14.84 8.61 6.22
CA LYS A 21 -13.40 8.65 6.47
C LYS A 21 -12.68 7.75 5.49
N ILE A 22 -11.54 8.21 4.98
CA ILE A 22 -10.72 7.42 4.08
C ILE A 22 -9.54 6.89 4.89
N LYS A 23 -9.44 5.56 4.98
CA LYS A 23 -8.33 4.88 5.65
C LYS A 23 -7.86 3.74 4.76
N VAL A 24 -6.65 3.86 4.27
CA VAL A 24 -6.11 2.90 3.30
C VAL A 24 -4.70 2.49 3.65
N TYR A 25 -4.32 1.30 3.21
CA TYR A 25 -2.95 0.80 3.29
C TYR A 25 -2.52 0.47 1.87
N GLU A 26 -1.37 1.03 1.45
CA GLU A 26 -0.81 0.77 0.13
C GLU A 26 0.30 -0.26 0.24
N GLY A 27 0.26 -1.28 -0.60
CA GLY A 27 1.24 -2.34 -0.53
C GLY A 27 1.67 -2.85 -1.90
N GLU A 28 2.60 -3.78 -1.89
CA GLU A 28 3.05 -4.46 -3.10
C GLU A 28 3.56 -5.84 -2.72
N THR A 29 3.56 -6.76 -3.67
CA THR A 29 4.07 -8.10 -3.43
C THR A 29 4.55 -8.73 -4.74
N SER A 30 5.61 -9.54 -4.65
CA SER A 30 6.06 -10.35 -5.77
C SER A 30 5.24 -11.62 -5.91
N ARG A 31 4.57 -12.02 -4.85
CA ARG A 31 3.77 -13.24 -4.81
C ARG A 31 2.34 -12.96 -5.26
N SER A 32 1.48 -13.95 -5.23
CA SER A 32 0.12 -13.73 -5.67
C SER A 32 -0.62 -12.79 -4.72
N ALA A 33 -1.50 -11.98 -5.28
CA ALA A 33 -2.34 -11.07 -4.49
C ALA A 33 -3.16 -11.85 -3.48
N ARG A 34 -3.65 -13.04 -3.89
CA ARG A 34 -4.46 -13.88 -3.01
C ARG A 34 -3.68 -14.31 -1.78
N LEU A 35 -2.45 -14.78 -1.97
CA LEU A 35 -1.63 -15.22 -0.84
C LEU A 35 -1.32 -14.07 0.10
N ARG A 36 -0.96 -12.93 -0.46
CA ARG A 36 -0.66 -11.76 0.37
C ARG A 36 -1.89 -11.31 1.14
N GLY A 37 -3.06 -11.35 0.51
CA GLY A 37 -4.32 -11.00 1.18
C GLY A 37 -4.61 -11.92 2.34
N ILE A 38 -4.41 -13.23 2.13
CA ILE A 38 -4.63 -14.21 3.19
C ILE A 38 -3.68 -13.94 4.36
N GLU A 39 -2.43 -13.62 4.07
CA GLU A 39 -1.45 -13.31 5.14
C GLU A 39 -1.91 -12.13 5.97
N HIS A 40 -2.39 -11.06 5.32
CA HIS A 40 -2.87 -9.90 6.06
C HIS A 40 -4.09 -10.23 6.92
N LEU A 41 -5.01 -11.02 6.40
CA LEU A 41 -6.20 -11.40 7.17
C LEU A 41 -5.84 -12.31 8.33
N ASN A 42 -4.87 -13.22 8.12
CA ASN A 42 -4.41 -14.08 9.21
C ASN A 42 -3.71 -13.29 10.30
N ALA A 43 -2.96 -12.26 9.94
CA ALA A 43 -2.32 -11.40 10.93
C ALA A 43 -3.37 -10.63 11.74
N LEU A 44 -4.45 -10.21 11.10
CA LEU A 44 -5.55 -9.55 11.80
C LEU A 44 -6.22 -10.53 12.78
N LYS A 45 -6.55 -11.73 12.31
CA LYS A 45 -7.19 -12.73 13.15
C LYS A 45 -6.30 -13.16 14.32
N GLY A 46 -4.99 -13.23 14.07
CA GLY A 46 -4.01 -13.59 15.09
C GLY A 46 -3.69 -12.45 16.05
N ARG A 47 -4.30 -11.30 15.87
CA ARG A 47 -4.11 -10.11 16.71
C ARG A 47 -2.64 -9.74 16.85
N ARG A 48 -1.94 -9.75 15.71
CA ARG A 48 -0.50 -9.48 15.71
C ARG A 48 -0.23 -7.99 15.83
N ASN A 49 0.71 -7.63 16.69
CA ASN A 49 1.03 -6.23 16.93
C ASN A 49 1.61 -5.52 15.71
N ASP A 50 2.17 -6.25 14.77
CA ASP A 50 2.73 -5.67 13.56
C ASP A 50 1.70 -5.57 12.42
N SER A 51 0.48 -6.02 12.64
CA SER A 51 -0.58 -5.94 11.62
C SER A 51 -1.19 -4.55 11.60
N PHE A 52 -1.14 -3.90 10.44
CA PHE A 52 -1.77 -2.59 10.28
C PHE A 52 -3.29 -2.67 10.44
N LEU A 53 -3.88 -3.79 10.01
CA LEU A 53 -5.33 -3.98 10.14
C LEU A 53 -5.72 -4.13 11.60
N PHE A 54 -4.95 -4.87 12.37
CA PHE A 54 -5.23 -5.04 13.79
C PHE A 54 -5.06 -3.72 14.53
N LYS A 55 -3.98 -3.01 14.26
CA LYS A 55 -3.76 -1.70 14.88
C LYS A 55 -4.92 -0.75 14.59
N HIS A 56 -5.37 -0.73 13.35
CA HIS A 56 -6.48 0.13 12.96
C HIS A 56 -7.78 -0.26 13.68
N LYS A 57 -8.01 -1.57 13.80
CA LYS A 57 -9.19 -2.07 14.48
C LYS A 57 -9.22 -1.63 15.94
N ILE A 58 -8.06 -1.69 16.61
CA ILE A 58 -7.95 -1.32 18.01
C ILE A 58 -8.10 0.20 18.17
N THR A 59 -7.39 0.98 17.38
CA THR A 59 -7.31 2.42 17.58
C THR A 59 -8.53 3.16 17.07
N GLU A 60 -9.02 2.79 15.89
CA GLU A 60 -10.12 3.52 15.28
C GLU A 60 -11.48 2.92 15.63
N HIS A 61 -11.56 1.60 15.76
CA HIS A 61 -12.83 0.90 15.94
C HIS A 61 -12.99 0.30 17.34
N LYS A 62 -12.05 0.56 18.24
CA LYS A 62 -12.11 0.11 19.63
C LYS A 62 -12.36 -1.39 19.75
N ASP A 63 -11.71 -2.16 18.88
CA ASP A 63 -11.81 -3.61 18.82
C ASP A 63 -13.19 -4.12 18.42
N GLU A 64 -14.02 -3.25 17.86
CA GLU A 64 -15.32 -3.65 17.33
C GLU A 64 -15.18 -4.20 15.93
N GLU A 65 -16.23 -4.79 15.42
CA GLU A 65 -16.23 -5.40 14.09
C GLU A 65 -15.88 -4.37 13.01
N MET A 66 -15.04 -4.80 12.07
CA MET A 66 -14.53 -3.92 11.03
C MET A 66 -14.56 -4.67 9.71
N GLU A 67 -15.02 -4.01 8.67
CA GLU A 67 -15.05 -4.56 7.33
C GLU A 67 -13.96 -3.93 6.48
N VAL A 68 -13.18 -4.77 5.81
CA VAL A 68 -12.08 -4.31 4.96
C VAL A 68 -12.14 -5.03 3.63
N LYS A 69 -11.58 -4.39 2.59
CA LYS A 69 -11.45 -5.04 1.29
C LYS A 69 -10.09 -4.73 0.70
N MET A 70 -9.63 -5.60 -0.21
CA MET A 70 -8.37 -5.47 -0.89
C MET A 70 -8.62 -5.26 -2.37
N GLU A 71 -7.93 -4.29 -2.96
CA GLU A 71 -8.01 -4.01 -4.39
C GLU A 71 -6.62 -4.15 -5.00
N ILE A 72 -6.58 -4.63 -6.25
CA ILE A 72 -5.34 -4.65 -7.03
C ILE A 72 -5.23 -3.29 -7.70
N THR A 73 -4.10 -2.61 -7.50
CA THR A 73 -3.89 -1.28 -8.10
C THR A 73 -3.13 -1.35 -9.41
N GLY A 74 -2.41 -2.45 -9.66
CA GLY A 74 -1.69 -2.60 -10.90
C GLY A 74 -0.85 -3.85 -10.90
N THR A 75 -0.35 -4.22 -12.08
CA THR A 75 0.59 -5.34 -12.24
C THR A 75 1.87 -4.81 -12.83
N PHE A 76 2.99 -5.46 -12.50
CA PHE A 76 4.30 -4.96 -12.86
C PHE A 76 5.19 -6.09 -13.35
N LYS A 77 6.23 -5.73 -14.11
CA LYS A 77 7.15 -6.73 -14.66
C LYS A 77 8.29 -7.06 -13.71
N ASP A 78 8.64 -6.12 -12.82
CA ASP A 78 9.80 -6.32 -11.97
C ASP A 78 9.61 -5.63 -10.61
N ALA A 79 10.55 -5.92 -9.71
CA ALA A 79 10.47 -5.42 -8.35
C ALA A 79 10.63 -3.91 -8.28
N LEU A 80 11.51 -3.36 -9.12
CA LEU A 80 11.77 -1.91 -9.07
C LEU A 80 10.54 -1.11 -9.44
N SER A 81 9.86 -1.50 -10.52
CA SER A 81 8.65 -0.82 -10.94
C SER A 81 7.55 -0.93 -9.89
N ARG A 82 7.41 -2.10 -9.29
CA ARG A 82 6.40 -2.37 -8.29
C ARG A 82 6.64 -1.52 -7.04
N GLN A 83 7.89 -1.47 -6.58
CA GLN A 83 8.24 -0.71 -5.38
C GLN A 83 8.17 0.78 -5.62
N ALA A 84 8.55 1.23 -6.81
CA ALA A 84 8.45 2.65 -7.15
C ALA A 84 7.00 3.11 -7.19
N ASP A 85 6.11 2.27 -7.73
CA ASP A 85 4.68 2.59 -7.76
C ASP A 85 4.13 2.68 -6.33
N GLU A 86 4.50 1.75 -5.46
CA GLU A 86 4.05 1.80 -4.08
C GLU A 86 4.50 3.10 -3.40
N ALA A 87 5.75 3.48 -3.61
CA ALA A 87 6.28 4.70 -3.01
C ALA A 87 5.48 5.92 -3.47
N VAL A 88 5.13 5.98 -4.74
CA VAL A 88 4.33 7.09 -5.27
C VAL A 88 2.93 7.10 -4.66
N ARG A 89 2.30 5.94 -4.56
CA ARG A 89 0.96 5.86 -3.98
C ARG A 89 0.95 6.29 -2.52
N ILE A 90 1.97 5.89 -1.76
CA ILE A 90 2.07 6.31 -0.36
C ILE A 90 2.25 7.81 -0.27
N LYS A 91 3.13 8.37 -1.09
CA LYS A 91 3.39 9.82 -1.05
C LYS A 91 2.19 10.64 -1.47
N SER A 92 1.34 10.11 -2.33
CA SER A 92 0.18 10.84 -2.81
C SER A 92 -0.96 10.90 -1.81
N ARG A 93 -0.87 10.15 -0.71
CA ARG A 93 -1.89 10.15 0.32
C ARG A 93 -1.51 11.06 1.47
N SER A 94 -2.50 11.68 2.10
CA SER A 94 -2.25 12.43 3.32
C SER A 94 -1.97 11.47 4.47
N ASN A 95 -1.25 11.95 5.48
CA ASN A 95 -0.92 11.12 6.63
C ASN A 95 -2.15 10.66 7.39
N THR A 96 -3.24 11.43 7.32
CA THR A 96 -4.48 11.05 8.01
C THR A 96 -5.20 9.91 7.32
N GLU A 97 -4.92 9.67 6.03
CA GLU A 97 -5.57 8.60 5.28
C GLU A 97 -4.78 7.29 5.29
N LEU A 98 -3.48 7.37 5.53
CA LEU A 98 -2.62 6.19 5.44
C LEU A 98 -2.63 5.38 6.72
N LEU A 99 -2.70 4.05 6.54
CA LEU A 99 -2.49 3.11 7.62
C LEU A 99 -1.05 2.62 7.67
N ASN A 100 -0.26 2.94 6.66
CA ASN A 100 1.15 2.58 6.60
C ASN A 100 1.92 3.29 7.72
N SER A 101 2.87 2.59 8.31
CA SER A 101 3.70 3.19 9.34
C SER A 101 4.74 4.10 8.70
N LYS A 102 5.33 5.00 9.49
CA LYS A 102 6.37 5.88 8.99
C LYS A 102 7.59 5.10 8.52
N SER A 103 7.87 3.97 9.14
CA SER A 103 9.00 3.15 8.73
C SER A 103 8.78 2.58 7.34
N GLU A 104 7.54 2.29 6.99
CA GLU A 104 7.22 1.84 5.63
C GLU A 104 7.27 3.00 4.65
N PHE A 105 6.97 4.19 5.12
CA PHE A 105 7.05 5.39 4.31
C PHE A 105 8.49 5.66 3.89
N ASN A 106 9.44 5.30 4.73
CA ASN A 106 10.87 5.36 4.40
C ASN A 106 11.26 4.04 3.77
N HIS A 107 10.99 3.92 2.50
CA HIS A 107 11.12 2.67 1.77
C HIS A 107 12.50 2.07 1.77
N PRO A 108 12.62 0.79 1.43
CA PRO A 108 13.93 0.19 1.20
C PRO A 108 14.76 1.06 0.26
N PRO A 109 16.08 1.11 0.44
CA PRO A 109 16.92 1.97 -0.37
C PRO A 109 16.72 1.81 -1.87
N ILE A 110 16.42 0.61 -2.33
CA ILE A 110 16.28 0.37 -3.74
C ILE A 110 15.09 1.11 -4.34
N ALA A 111 13.95 1.11 -3.65
CA ALA A 111 12.77 1.83 -4.12
C ALA A 111 13.03 3.33 -4.11
N ARG A 112 13.70 3.82 -3.08
CA ARG A 112 14.01 5.24 -2.97
C ARG A 112 14.91 5.69 -4.10
N ILE A 113 15.90 4.89 -4.43
CA ILE A 113 16.82 5.21 -5.52
C ILE A 113 16.09 5.31 -6.85
N VAL A 114 15.16 4.39 -7.10
CA VAL A 114 14.38 4.42 -8.34
C VAL A 114 13.55 5.68 -8.44
N VAL A 115 12.90 6.07 -7.36
CA VAL A 115 12.10 7.30 -7.35
C VAL A 115 12.96 8.51 -7.61
N GLU A 116 14.12 8.59 -6.99
CA GLU A 116 15.03 9.71 -7.18
C GLU A 116 15.53 9.80 -8.62
N LYS A 117 15.85 8.66 -9.22
CA LYS A 117 16.28 8.65 -10.62
C LYS A 117 15.18 9.14 -11.54
N LYS A 118 13.94 8.76 -11.29
CA LYS A 118 12.83 9.26 -12.09
C LYS A 118 12.71 10.77 -11.99
N LEU A 119 12.87 11.31 -10.81
CA LEU A 119 12.83 12.75 -10.63
C LEU A 119 13.96 13.44 -11.40
N LYS A 120 15.16 12.86 -11.40
CA LYS A 120 16.27 13.42 -12.14
C LYS A 120 16.00 13.39 -13.64
N PHE A 121 15.43 12.31 -14.13
CA PHE A 121 15.09 12.23 -15.54
C PHE A 121 14.04 13.25 -15.93
N ASN A 122 13.12 13.54 -15.03
CA ASN A 122 12.11 14.54 -15.31
C ASN A 122 12.64 15.96 -15.33
N ASN A 123 13.83 16.15 -14.81
CA ASN A 123 14.43 17.46 -14.88
C ASN A 123 14.89 17.79 -16.25
N PHE A 124 15.01 16.76 -17.09
CA PHE A 124 15.33 17.09 -18.34
C PHE A 124 14.25 16.65 -19.07
N PRO A 125 13.62 17.28 -19.19
CA PRO A 125 12.55 17.28 -19.70
C PRO A 125 11.75 16.45 -19.64
N ARG A 126 11.09 16.15 -19.24
CA ARG A 126 10.39 15.34 -19.03
C ARG A 126 9.51 15.03 -19.00
N ALA A 127 9.23 15.02 -18.96
CA ALA A 127 8.56 14.69 -18.48
C ALA A 127 8.17 13.67 -18.22
N GLN A 128 8.12 13.24 -17.83
CA GLN A 128 7.81 12.20 -17.53
C GLN A 128 7.38 11.74 -16.62
N LEU A 129 7.02 12.08 -15.96
CA LEU A 129 6.57 11.45 -15.11
C LEU A 129 5.61 10.82 -15.20
N SER A 130 5.62 10.53 -15.48
CA SER A 130 5.04 9.84 -15.51
C SER A 130 4.56 9.27 -15.37
N PRO A 131 4.27 9.18 -15.35
CA PRO A 131 3.75 8.65 -15.09
C PRO A 131 3.49 8.22 -14.75
N GLY A 132 3.88 8.55 -14.41
CA GLY A 132 3.90 8.33 -13.94
C GLY A 132 4.34 8.43 -13.66
N PHE A 133 4.64 8.76 -13.23
CA PHE A 133 4.91 8.82 -12.87
C PHE A 133 4.64 8.98 -12.74
#